data_7d62d2ca353f15a1ac6ef87a5c8df69f
#
_entry.id   7d62d2ca353f15a1ac6ef87a5c8df69f
#
_cell.length_a   1.000
_cell.length_b   1.000
_cell.length_c   1.000
_cell.angle_alpha   90.00
_cell.angle_beta   90.00
_cell.angle_gamma   90.00
#
_symmetry.space_group_name_H-M   'P 1'
#
loop_
_entity.id
_entity.type
_entity.pdbx_description
1 polymer ?
#
loop_
_entity_poly.entity_id
_entity_poly.type
_entity_poly.pdbx_seq_one_letter_code
_entity_poly.pdbx_strand_id
1 'polypeptide(L)'
;MANDYLFTSESVSEGHPDKVADQISDAILDAILAQDKYSRVAAETLCNTGLVVLAGEITTTANVDYIQVARNTIKRIGYDNTDYGIDYRGCAVLVAYDKQSPDIAQGVDRAHDNNLDQGAGDQGLMFGYACEETPELMPLPIHLSHRLVERQANLRRDGRLPWLRPDAKSQVTVRYVDGKPHSIDTVVLSTQHSPDIDLAMLREAVIEEVIKPTLPADLIKGDIKFLVNPTGRFVIGGPQGDCGLTGRKIIVDTYGGAAPHGGGAFSGKDPSKVDRSAAYAGRYVAKNIVAAGLASRCLIQVSYAIGVAQPTSVMVNTFGTGRVSDATITELVRQHFDLRPKGIIQMLDLLRPVYEKSAAYGHFGREEPEFTWEATDKALALAEAAGTEPVAALAE
;
A
#
# COMPACT_ATOMS: atom_id res chain seq x y z
N MET A 1 -4.41 -29.33 18.70
CA MET A 1 -4.31 -28.16 19.60
C MET A 1 -5.10 -27.05 18.92
N ALA A 2 -6.07 -26.48 19.60
CA ALA A 2 -6.85 -25.36 19.05
C ALA A 2 -5.86 -24.23 18.75
N ASN A 3 -5.80 -23.78 17.49
CA ASN A 3 -5.00 -22.63 17.07
C ASN A 3 -5.76 -21.35 17.45
N ASP A 4 -5.81 -21.06 18.75
CA ASP A 4 -6.37 -19.81 19.28
C ASP A 4 -5.21 -18.84 19.55
N TYR A 5 -5.20 -17.69 18.82
CA TYR A 5 -4.15 -16.68 18.94
C TYR A 5 -4.70 -15.29 18.63
N LEU A 6 -3.99 -14.28 19.10
CA LEU A 6 -4.24 -12.88 18.75
C LEU A 6 -3.24 -12.46 17.66
N PHE A 7 -3.73 -11.75 16.65
CA PHE A 7 -2.90 -11.15 15.62
C PHE A 7 -3.25 -9.67 15.44
N THR A 8 -2.24 -8.84 15.32
CA THR A 8 -2.38 -7.39 15.30
C THR A 8 -1.72 -6.79 14.07
N SER A 9 -2.42 -5.86 13.43
CA SER A 9 -1.84 -4.98 12.40
C SER A 9 -2.11 -3.52 12.77
N GLU A 10 -1.29 -2.64 12.21
CA GLU A 10 -1.44 -1.19 12.36
C GLU A 10 -1.51 -0.49 11.00
N SER A 11 -2.09 0.69 10.99
CA SER A 11 -2.05 1.61 9.85
C SER A 11 -1.88 3.04 10.33
N VAL A 12 -1.55 3.92 9.39
CA VAL A 12 -1.40 5.34 9.62
C VAL A 12 -2.18 6.15 8.60
N SER A 13 -2.63 7.34 8.99
CA SER A 13 -3.39 8.23 8.11
C SER A 13 -2.50 8.88 7.04
N GLU A 14 -3.14 9.51 6.07
CA GLU A 14 -2.46 10.33 5.04
C GLU A 14 -1.64 11.49 5.62
N GLY A 15 -1.95 11.95 6.84
CA GLY A 15 -1.23 13.03 7.53
C GLY A 15 -0.08 12.55 8.42
N HIS A 16 0.14 11.24 8.55
CA HIS A 16 1.34 10.73 9.21
C HIS A 16 2.61 11.16 8.44
N PRO A 17 3.68 11.61 9.11
CA PRO A 17 4.85 12.18 8.42
C PRO A 17 5.43 11.29 7.33
N ASP A 18 5.58 9.99 7.58
CA ASP A 18 6.08 9.05 6.55
C ASP A 18 5.11 8.94 5.36
N LYS A 19 3.79 9.02 5.61
CA LYS A 19 2.80 8.99 4.53
C LYS A 19 2.67 10.31 3.79
N VAL A 20 2.96 11.43 4.42
CA VAL A 20 3.14 12.71 3.74
C VAL A 20 4.30 12.61 2.74
N ALA A 21 5.43 12.04 3.18
CA ALA A 21 6.60 11.83 2.31
C ALA A 21 6.28 10.89 1.14
N ASP A 22 5.63 9.75 1.39
CA ASP A 22 5.22 8.79 0.36
C ASP A 22 4.29 9.43 -0.69
N GLN A 23 3.29 10.19 -0.25
CA GLN A 23 2.35 10.86 -1.14
C GLN A 23 3.00 11.95 -1.99
N ILE A 24 3.96 12.71 -1.44
CA ILE A 24 4.72 13.69 -2.20
C ILE A 24 5.56 13.00 -3.27
N SER A 25 6.27 11.93 -2.91
CA SER A 25 7.09 11.16 -3.84
C SER A 25 6.27 10.56 -4.99
N ASP A 26 5.10 10.01 -4.72
CA ASP A 26 4.21 9.47 -5.74
C ASP A 26 3.48 10.55 -6.56
N ALA A 27 3.16 11.70 -5.97
CA ALA A 27 2.63 12.83 -6.72
C ALA A 27 3.64 13.38 -7.74
N ILE A 28 4.92 13.40 -7.39
CA ILE A 28 6.01 13.76 -8.30
C ILE A 28 6.12 12.73 -9.42
N LEU A 29 6.09 11.44 -9.10
CA LEU A 29 6.08 10.37 -10.09
C LEU A 29 4.92 10.52 -11.07
N ASP A 30 3.70 10.72 -10.59
CA ASP A 30 2.52 10.88 -11.43
C ASP A 30 2.60 12.12 -12.32
N ALA A 31 3.08 13.25 -11.80
CA ALA A 31 3.27 14.47 -12.58
C ALA A 31 4.29 14.29 -13.73
N ILE A 32 5.31 13.47 -13.51
CA ILE A 32 6.31 13.11 -14.53
C ILE A 32 5.68 12.15 -15.55
N LEU A 33 5.06 11.06 -15.13
CA LEU A 33 4.49 10.05 -16.02
C LEU A 33 3.37 10.61 -16.91
N ALA A 34 2.64 11.62 -16.44
CA ALA A 34 1.63 12.30 -17.23
C ALA A 34 2.20 12.99 -18.49
N GLN A 35 3.49 13.35 -18.50
CA GLN A 35 4.16 14.02 -19.61
C GLN A 35 5.15 13.09 -20.33
N ASP A 36 5.80 12.19 -19.59
CA ASP A 36 6.81 11.26 -20.10
C ASP A 36 6.70 9.91 -19.40
N LYS A 37 5.93 9.01 -20.00
CA LYS A 37 5.63 7.68 -19.45
C LYS A 37 6.83 6.74 -19.35
N TYR A 38 7.93 7.05 -20.04
CA TYR A 38 9.16 6.23 -20.03
C TYR A 38 10.24 6.79 -19.12
N SER A 39 9.92 7.79 -18.31
CA SER A 39 10.85 8.36 -17.33
C SER A 39 11.37 7.33 -16.34
N ARG A 40 12.60 7.55 -15.89
CA ARG A 40 13.21 6.83 -14.78
C ARG A 40 13.15 7.71 -13.53
N VAL A 41 12.44 7.24 -12.52
CA VAL A 41 12.15 8.02 -11.33
C VAL A 41 12.42 7.19 -10.07
N ALA A 42 13.24 7.73 -9.21
CA ALA A 42 13.44 7.31 -7.84
C ALA A 42 13.40 8.57 -6.96
N ALA A 43 12.18 9.01 -6.62
CA ALA A 43 11.92 10.23 -5.89
C ALA A 43 11.78 9.93 -4.40
N GLU A 44 12.68 10.45 -3.59
CA GLU A 44 12.68 10.35 -2.14
C GLU A 44 12.30 11.70 -1.53
N THR A 45 11.56 11.66 -0.45
CA THR A 45 11.11 12.84 0.29
C THR A 45 11.42 12.69 1.77
N LEU A 46 11.96 13.76 2.35
CA LEU A 46 12.03 13.96 3.80
C LEU A 46 11.11 15.13 4.15
N CYS A 47 10.29 14.98 5.17
CA CYS A 47 9.51 16.09 5.72
C CYS A 47 9.68 16.20 7.23
N ASN A 48 9.83 17.46 7.69
CA ASN A 48 9.98 17.82 9.09
C ASN A 48 9.28 19.16 9.34
N THR A 49 9.40 19.72 10.53
CA THR A 49 8.81 21.02 10.87
C THR A 49 9.15 22.07 9.82
N GLY A 50 8.14 22.56 9.09
CA GLY A 50 8.28 23.62 8.10
C GLY A 50 9.21 23.33 6.91
N LEU A 51 9.65 22.10 6.72
CA LEU A 51 10.65 21.72 5.72
C LEU A 51 10.27 20.46 4.95
N VAL A 52 10.47 20.51 3.64
CA VAL A 52 10.46 19.35 2.74
C VAL A 52 11.76 19.32 1.95
N VAL A 53 12.40 18.16 1.88
CA VAL A 53 13.56 17.91 1.02
C VAL A 53 13.18 16.83 0.02
N LEU A 54 13.32 17.15 -1.26
CA LEU A 54 13.11 16.27 -2.39
C LEU A 54 14.49 15.87 -2.93
N ALA A 55 14.81 14.59 -2.90
CA ALA A 55 16.10 14.07 -3.35
C ALA A 55 15.89 12.76 -4.14
N GLY A 56 16.95 12.29 -4.78
CA GLY A 56 16.92 11.05 -5.56
C GLY A 56 17.36 11.25 -7.00
N GLU A 57 17.00 10.32 -7.88
CA GLU A 57 17.44 10.32 -9.27
C GLU A 57 16.23 10.34 -10.21
N ILE A 58 16.24 11.30 -11.13
CA ILE A 58 15.20 11.48 -12.15
C ILE A 58 15.84 11.68 -13.51
N THR A 59 15.48 10.83 -14.48
CA THR A 59 15.80 11.00 -15.89
C THR A 59 14.49 11.11 -16.67
N THR A 60 14.19 12.29 -17.18
CA THR A 60 12.90 12.58 -17.84
C THR A 60 13.04 13.72 -18.86
N THR A 61 12.12 13.74 -19.80
CA THR A 61 11.88 14.88 -20.71
C THR A 61 10.75 15.79 -20.19
N ALA A 62 10.05 15.37 -19.13
CA ALA A 62 8.97 16.14 -18.52
C ALA A 62 9.50 17.44 -17.88
N ASN A 63 8.67 18.47 -17.92
CA ASN A 63 8.93 19.74 -17.21
C ASN A 63 7.94 19.87 -16.06
N VAL A 64 8.37 19.59 -14.84
CA VAL A 64 7.54 19.55 -13.64
C VAL A 64 8.01 20.58 -12.62
N ASP A 65 7.08 21.38 -12.10
CA ASP A 65 7.31 22.19 -10.92
C ASP A 65 7.19 21.34 -9.66
N TYR A 66 8.29 20.73 -9.26
CA TYR A 66 8.34 19.83 -8.08
C TYR A 66 7.92 20.53 -6.79
N ILE A 67 8.24 21.81 -6.64
CA ILE A 67 7.87 22.59 -5.47
C ILE A 67 6.35 22.73 -5.40
N GLN A 68 5.71 23.05 -6.52
CA GLN A 68 4.25 23.20 -6.55
C GLN A 68 3.54 21.86 -6.36
N VAL A 69 4.06 20.76 -6.91
CA VAL A 69 3.52 19.40 -6.67
C VAL A 69 3.55 19.06 -5.19
N ALA A 70 4.69 19.26 -4.52
CA ALA A 70 4.82 19.02 -3.08
C ALA A 70 3.82 19.87 -2.27
N ARG A 71 3.69 21.17 -2.58
CA ARG A 71 2.74 22.07 -1.92
C ARG A 71 1.29 21.65 -2.12
N ASN A 72 0.91 21.24 -3.33
CA ASN A 72 -0.43 20.77 -3.63
C ASN A 72 -0.77 19.50 -2.84
N THR A 73 0.18 18.59 -2.71
CA THR A 73 0.01 17.36 -1.90
C THR A 73 -0.18 17.68 -0.42
N ILE A 74 0.65 18.54 0.15
CA ILE A 74 0.56 18.99 1.54
C ILE A 74 -0.80 19.66 1.81
N LYS A 75 -1.26 20.52 0.86
CA LYS A 75 -2.56 21.17 0.92
C LYS A 75 -3.71 20.15 0.91
N ARG A 76 -3.66 19.18 -0.02
CA ARG A 76 -4.68 18.13 -0.15
C ARG A 76 -4.79 17.28 1.12
N ILE A 77 -3.68 16.97 1.76
CA ILE A 77 -3.64 16.25 3.05
C ILE A 77 -4.32 17.05 4.16
N GLY A 78 -4.28 18.37 4.10
CA GLY A 78 -4.92 19.27 5.07
C GLY A 78 -3.95 19.99 6.00
N TYR A 79 -2.67 20.06 5.64
CA TYR A 79 -1.70 20.92 6.32
C TYR A 79 -1.74 22.33 5.72
N ASP A 80 -2.73 23.10 6.12
CA ASP A 80 -3.09 24.41 5.59
C ASP A 80 -3.03 25.53 6.65
N ASN A 81 -2.53 25.22 7.84
CA ASN A 81 -2.38 26.15 8.96
C ASN A 81 -0.99 26.01 9.57
N THR A 82 -0.33 27.15 9.83
CA THR A 82 0.99 27.24 10.48
C THR A 82 1.02 26.58 11.87
N ASP A 83 -0.11 26.54 12.59
CA ASP A 83 -0.24 25.88 13.89
C ASP A 83 -0.04 24.35 13.82
N TYR A 84 -0.09 23.76 12.61
CA TYR A 84 0.14 22.35 12.40
C TYR A 84 1.63 21.99 12.21
N GLY A 85 2.51 23.00 12.30
CA GLY A 85 3.96 22.85 12.20
C GLY A 85 4.49 22.71 10.78
N ILE A 86 3.63 22.46 9.81
CA ILE A 86 3.88 22.55 8.38
C ILE A 86 2.65 23.14 7.68
N ASP A 87 2.86 24.12 6.83
CA ASP A 87 1.82 24.78 6.03
C ASP A 87 2.28 24.79 4.56
N TYR A 88 1.43 24.35 3.66
CA TYR A 88 1.74 24.25 2.22
C TYR A 88 2.18 25.58 1.60
N ARG A 89 1.77 26.73 2.16
CA ARG A 89 2.14 28.07 1.67
C ARG A 89 3.52 28.50 2.11
N GLY A 90 3.88 28.19 3.35
CA GLY A 90 5.06 28.74 4.03
C GLY A 90 6.21 27.75 4.22
N CYS A 91 6.02 26.44 4.03
CA CYS A 91 7.09 25.47 4.22
C CYS A 91 8.21 25.67 3.19
N ALA A 92 9.45 25.46 3.62
CA ALA A 92 10.60 25.40 2.72
C ALA A 92 10.54 24.09 1.92
N VAL A 93 10.81 24.17 0.62
CA VAL A 93 10.95 22.98 -0.24
C VAL A 93 12.30 23.06 -0.94
N LEU A 94 13.19 22.13 -0.61
CA LEU A 94 14.51 21.99 -1.22
C LEU A 94 14.46 20.87 -2.25
N VAL A 95 15.04 21.11 -3.42
CA VAL A 95 15.08 20.15 -4.54
C VAL A 95 16.53 19.79 -4.83
N ALA A 96 16.85 18.50 -4.74
CA ALA A 96 18.18 17.94 -4.96
C ALA A 96 18.08 16.63 -5.77
N TYR A 97 17.46 16.69 -6.95
CA TYR A 97 17.40 15.55 -7.85
C TYR A 97 18.60 15.51 -8.79
N ASP A 98 19.24 14.34 -8.84
CA ASP A 98 20.29 14.02 -9.80
C ASP A 98 19.76 13.22 -10.99
N LYS A 99 20.59 12.99 -12.00
CA LYS A 99 20.28 12.05 -13.09
C LYS A 99 20.63 10.62 -12.67
N GLN A 100 19.89 9.64 -13.18
CA GLN A 100 20.20 8.23 -12.97
C GLN A 100 21.62 7.90 -13.48
N SER A 101 22.35 7.05 -12.74
CA SER A 101 23.66 6.57 -13.14
C SER A 101 23.64 5.89 -14.52
N PRO A 102 24.56 6.24 -15.43
CA PRO A 102 24.67 5.57 -16.74
C PRO A 102 24.94 4.06 -16.62
N ASP A 103 25.61 3.63 -15.55
CA ASP A 103 25.94 2.23 -15.31
C ASP A 103 24.67 1.39 -15.03
N ILE A 104 23.70 1.96 -14.33
CA ILE A 104 22.41 1.33 -14.08
C ILE A 104 21.54 1.35 -15.35
N ALA A 105 21.59 2.43 -16.12
CA ALA A 105 20.82 2.61 -17.33
C ALA A 105 21.10 1.52 -18.40
N GLN A 106 22.32 1.02 -18.51
CA GLN A 106 22.71 0.01 -19.50
C GLN A 106 21.86 -1.26 -19.47
N GLY A 107 21.39 -1.69 -18.27
CA GLY A 107 20.55 -2.88 -18.11
C GLY A 107 19.07 -2.65 -18.38
N VAL A 108 18.62 -1.39 -18.29
CA VAL A 108 17.19 -1.01 -18.30
C VAL A 108 16.77 -0.32 -19.60
N ASP A 109 17.68 0.40 -20.28
CA ASP A 109 17.37 1.24 -21.47
C ASP A 109 17.07 0.44 -22.75
N ARG A 110 17.20 -0.87 -22.73
CA ARG A 110 16.66 -1.75 -23.81
C ARG A 110 15.13 -1.73 -23.89
N ALA A 111 14.48 -0.92 -23.04
CA ALA A 111 13.02 -0.77 -22.96
C ALA A 111 12.39 -0.09 -24.21
N HIS A 112 13.16 0.67 -24.99
CA HIS A 112 12.64 1.38 -26.17
C HIS A 112 12.41 0.49 -27.39
N ASP A 113 13.09 -0.65 -27.48
CA ASP A 113 12.81 -1.67 -28.47
C ASP A 113 11.65 -2.53 -27.97
N ASN A 114 10.74 -2.96 -28.83
CA ASN A 114 9.64 -3.89 -28.46
C ASN A 114 10.12 -5.22 -27.89
N ASN A 115 11.29 -5.24 -27.28
CA ASN A 115 11.95 -6.40 -26.73
C ASN A 115 11.52 -6.64 -25.29
N LEU A 116 10.96 -7.82 -25.02
CA LEU A 116 10.60 -8.28 -23.66
C LEU A 116 11.83 -8.66 -22.82
N ASP A 117 13.03 -8.49 -23.36
CA ASP A 117 14.31 -8.82 -22.70
C ASP A 117 14.86 -7.66 -21.82
N GLN A 118 14.04 -6.62 -21.55
CA GLN A 118 14.39 -5.60 -20.55
C GLN A 118 14.69 -6.30 -19.22
N GLY A 119 15.95 -6.19 -18.76
CA GLY A 119 16.37 -6.74 -17.49
C GLY A 119 15.81 -5.99 -16.30
N ALA A 120 15.77 -6.66 -15.14
CA ALA A 120 15.44 -5.98 -13.89
C ALA A 120 16.48 -4.90 -13.57
N GLY A 121 16.00 -3.75 -13.08
CA GLY A 121 16.86 -2.61 -12.71
C GLY A 121 17.71 -2.83 -11.46
N ASP A 122 17.38 -3.85 -10.67
CA ASP A 122 18.10 -4.26 -9.48
C ASP A 122 17.86 -5.76 -9.20
N GLN A 123 18.69 -6.32 -8.30
CA GLN A 123 18.38 -7.58 -7.66
C GLN A 123 17.31 -7.37 -6.59
N GLY A 124 16.56 -8.42 -6.26
CA GLY A 124 15.61 -8.36 -5.15
C GLY A 124 14.66 -9.55 -5.11
N LEU A 125 13.89 -9.60 -4.04
CA LEU A 125 12.80 -10.55 -3.87
C LEU A 125 11.54 -9.80 -3.42
N MET A 126 10.39 -10.21 -3.94
CA MET A 126 9.11 -9.57 -3.67
C MET A 126 8.09 -10.63 -3.33
N PHE A 127 7.12 -10.26 -2.51
CA PHE A 127 6.03 -11.13 -2.09
C PHE A 127 4.69 -10.57 -2.53
N GLY A 128 3.79 -11.48 -2.91
CA GLY A 128 2.37 -11.22 -3.04
C GLY A 128 1.58 -12.15 -2.12
N TYR A 129 0.45 -11.66 -1.62
CA TYR A 129 -0.41 -12.43 -0.72
C TYR A 129 -1.88 -12.12 -0.95
N ALA A 130 -2.73 -13.11 -0.73
CA ALA A 130 -4.19 -12.99 -0.65
C ALA A 130 -4.76 -14.05 0.28
N CYS A 131 -5.90 -13.76 0.91
CA CYS A 131 -6.63 -14.70 1.76
C CYS A 131 -8.12 -14.35 1.81
N GLU A 132 -8.96 -15.34 2.13
CA GLU A 132 -10.42 -15.21 2.18
C GLU A 132 -10.95 -14.59 3.49
N GLU A 133 -10.25 -13.61 4.06
CA GLU A 133 -10.67 -12.99 5.32
C GLU A 133 -11.56 -11.75 5.11
N THR A 134 -11.48 -11.13 3.94
CA THR A 134 -12.31 -9.98 3.54
C THR A 134 -12.74 -10.13 2.08
N PRO A 135 -13.78 -9.41 1.63
CA PRO A 135 -14.19 -9.41 0.22
C PRO A 135 -13.07 -9.02 -0.75
N GLU A 136 -12.18 -8.12 -0.32
CA GLU A 136 -11.02 -7.67 -1.10
C GLU A 136 -9.86 -8.69 -1.09
N LEU A 137 -10.05 -9.83 -0.42
CA LEU A 137 -9.06 -10.90 -0.25
C LEU A 137 -7.79 -10.42 0.46
N MET A 138 -7.96 -9.64 1.51
CA MET A 138 -6.91 -9.09 2.38
C MET A 138 -6.99 -9.67 3.79
N PRO A 139 -5.85 -9.68 4.53
CA PRO A 139 -5.88 -9.97 5.96
C PRO A 139 -6.73 -8.95 6.71
N LEU A 140 -7.64 -9.44 7.56
CA LEU A 140 -8.62 -8.61 8.25
C LEU A 140 -8.01 -7.51 9.14
N PRO A 141 -6.95 -7.77 9.95
CA PRO A 141 -6.41 -6.73 10.84
C PRO A 141 -5.88 -5.51 10.11
N ILE A 142 -5.11 -5.69 9.02
CA ILE A 142 -4.60 -4.55 8.24
C ILE A 142 -5.73 -3.85 7.48
N HIS A 143 -6.68 -4.60 6.92
CA HIS A 143 -7.83 -4.04 6.23
C HIS A 143 -8.62 -3.10 7.16
N LEU A 144 -8.98 -3.56 8.36
CA LEU A 144 -9.69 -2.73 9.33
C LEU A 144 -8.86 -1.54 9.81
N SER A 145 -7.55 -1.73 9.99
CA SER A 145 -6.65 -0.64 10.38
C SER A 145 -6.64 0.48 9.34
N HIS A 146 -6.62 0.15 8.04
CA HIS A 146 -6.73 1.14 6.96
C HIS A 146 -8.09 1.86 6.98
N ARG A 147 -9.19 1.12 7.11
CA ARG A 147 -10.54 1.70 7.12
C ARG A 147 -10.74 2.67 8.27
N LEU A 148 -10.14 2.42 9.44
CA LEU A 148 -10.22 3.32 10.60
C LEU A 148 -9.58 4.68 10.32
N VAL A 149 -8.36 4.72 9.81
CA VAL A 149 -7.66 5.99 9.53
C VAL A 149 -8.22 6.71 8.29
N GLU A 150 -8.72 5.96 7.31
CA GLU A 150 -9.43 6.54 6.16
C GLU A 150 -10.75 7.22 6.60
N ARG A 151 -11.53 6.56 7.47
CA ARG A 151 -12.75 7.13 8.03
C ARG A 151 -12.47 8.36 8.88
N GLN A 152 -11.40 8.35 9.70
CA GLN A 152 -10.94 9.51 10.44
C GLN A 152 -10.70 10.71 9.50
N ALA A 153 -9.97 10.48 8.40
CA ALA A 153 -9.69 11.53 7.42
C ALA A 153 -10.98 12.05 6.74
N ASN A 154 -11.91 11.16 6.40
CA ASN A 154 -13.18 11.54 5.78
C ASN A 154 -14.03 12.40 6.72
N LEU A 155 -14.17 12.02 7.99
CA LEU A 155 -14.92 12.80 8.98
C LEU A 155 -14.28 14.17 9.30
N ARG A 156 -12.96 14.27 9.16
CA ARG A 156 -12.24 15.54 9.22
C ARG A 156 -12.57 16.43 8.02
N ARG A 157 -12.51 15.86 6.80
CA ARG A 157 -12.72 16.59 5.54
C ARG A 157 -14.16 17.05 5.34
N ASP A 158 -15.14 16.24 5.73
CA ASP A 158 -16.55 16.58 5.61
C ASP A 158 -17.04 17.52 6.73
N GLY A 159 -16.18 17.84 7.70
CA GLY A 159 -16.46 18.76 8.79
C GLY A 159 -17.36 18.21 9.90
N ARG A 160 -17.64 16.91 9.91
CA ARG A 160 -18.44 16.27 10.99
C ARG A 160 -17.69 16.26 12.32
N LEU A 161 -16.36 16.05 12.26
CA LEU A 161 -15.46 16.14 13.40
C LEU A 161 -14.37 17.18 13.10
N PRO A 162 -14.70 18.49 13.14
CA PRO A 162 -13.82 19.56 12.63
C PRO A 162 -12.57 19.81 13.47
N TRP A 163 -12.54 19.27 14.68
CA TRP A 163 -11.39 19.31 15.56
C TRP A 163 -10.33 18.23 15.28
N LEU A 164 -10.62 17.27 14.41
CA LEU A 164 -9.62 16.31 13.92
C LEU A 164 -8.56 17.01 13.08
N ARG A 165 -7.31 16.57 13.22
CA ARG A 165 -6.16 16.97 12.42
C ARG A 165 -5.62 15.82 11.58
N PRO A 166 -4.75 16.07 10.60
CA PRO A 166 -4.40 15.07 9.59
C PRO A 166 -3.68 13.83 10.11
N ASP A 167 -2.89 13.92 11.18
CA ASP A 167 -2.10 12.80 11.68
C ASP A 167 -2.93 11.86 12.57
N ALA A 168 -2.87 10.57 12.26
CA ALA A 168 -3.50 9.53 13.05
C ALA A 168 -2.82 8.18 12.84
N LYS A 169 -2.96 7.30 13.85
CA LYS A 169 -2.54 5.89 13.79
C LYS A 169 -3.67 5.01 14.30
N SER A 170 -3.84 3.86 13.67
CA SER A 170 -4.76 2.81 14.13
C SER A 170 -4.04 1.49 14.34
N GLN A 171 -4.60 0.66 15.20
CA GLN A 171 -4.14 -0.71 15.40
C GLN A 171 -5.36 -1.57 15.73
N VAL A 172 -5.47 -2.74 15.08
CA VAL A 172 -6.56 -3.68 15.31
C VAL A 172 -5.98 -5.04 15.68
N THR A 173 -6.42 -5.57 16.80
CA THR A 173 -6.12 -6.93 17.25
C THR A 173 -7.34 -7.81 17.04
N VAL A 174 -7.17 -8.88 16.28
CA VAL A 174 -8.20 -9.88 15.98
C VAL A 174 -7.84 -11.20 16.65
N ARG A 175 -8.83 -11.84 17.27
CA ARG A 175 -8.72 -13.20 17.76
C ARG A 175 -9.02 -14.17 16.64
N TYR A 176 -8.13 -15.10 16.42
CA TYR A 176 -8.26 -16.21 15.47
C TYR A 176 -8.54 -17.49 16.20
N VAL A 177 -9.50 -18.26 15.69
CA VAL A 177 -9.80 -19.62 16.15
C VAL A 177 -9.75 -20.56 14.95
N ASP A 178 -8.98 -21.61 15.04
CA ASP A 178 -8.74 -22.57 13.95
C ASP A 178 -8.30 -21.88 12.62
N GLY A 179 -7.48 -20.82 12.74
CA GLY A 179 -6.92 -20.09 11.62
C GLY A 179 -7.87 -19.12 10.93
N LYS A 180 -9.07 -18.89 11.49
CA LYS A 180 -10.06 -17.95 10.94
C LYS A 180 -10.31 -16.78 11.90
N PRO A 181 -10.58 -15.57 11.41
CA PRO A 181 -11.01 -14.46 12.23
C PRO A 181 -12.26 -14.83 13.03
N HIS A 182 -12.23 -14.64 14.34
CA HIS A 182 -13.31 -15.00 15.23
C HIS A 182 -13.99 -13.79 15.88
N SER A 183 -13.20 -12.88 16.43
CA SER A 183 -13.68 -11.66 17.09
C SER A 183 -12.61 -10.58 17.13
N ILE A 184 -13.05 -9.34 17.26
CA ILE A 184 -12.15 -8.21 17.50
C ILE A 184 -11.90 -8.13 19.01
N ASP A 185 -10.62 -8.07 19.40
CA ASP A 185 -10.19 -8.01 20.80
C ASP A 185 -9.91 -6.57 21.24
N THR A 186 -9.07 -5.86 20.51
CA THR A 186 -8.62 -4.51 20.86
C THR A 186 -8.56 -3.62 19.63
N VAL A 187 -8.99 -2.37 19.78
CA VAL A 187 -8.82 -1.31 18.78
C VAL A 187 -8.11 -0.13 19.44
N VAL A 188 -6.98 0.27 18.88
CA VAL A 188 -6.25 1.48 19.25
C VAL A 188 -6.42 2.51 18.14
N LEU A 189 -6.75 3.76 18.51
CA LEU A 189 -6.75 4.88 17.57
C LEU A 189 -6.20 6.12 18.27
N SER A 190 -5.05 6.58 17.78
CA SER A 190 -4.44 7.83 18.22
C SER A 190 -4.59 8.84 17.10
N THR A 191 -5.26 9.96 17.38
CA THR A 191 -5.52 11.01 16.40
C THR A 191 -5.12 12.38 16.92
N GLN A 192 -4.43 13.12 16.04
CA GLN A 192 -4.14 14.54 16.26
C GLN A 192 -5.46 15.34 16.28
N HIS A 193 -5.52 16.35 17.14
CA HIS A 193 -6.73 17.15 17.36
C HIS A 193 -6.41 18.61 17.71
N SER A 194 -7.42 19.49 17.62
CA SER A 194 -7.30 20.87 18.06
C SER A 194 -7.12 20.94 19.60
N PRO A 195 -6.47 22.01 20.12
CA PRO A 195 -6.25 22.13 21.56
C PRO A 195 -7.53 22.29 22.38
N ASP A 196 -8.64 22.67 21.75
CA ASP A 196 -9.85 23.15 22.43
C ASP A 196 -10.85 22.02 22.72
N ILE A 197 -10.67 20.83 22.17
CA ILE A 197 -11.57 19.71 22.41
C ILE A 197 -11.27 19.03 23.74
N ASP A 198 -12.32 18.76 24.51
CA ASP A 198 -12.23 17.93 25.71
C ASP A 198 -11.92 16.45 25.35
N LEU A 199 -11.00 15.83 26.11
CA LEU A 199 -10.55 14.47 25.81
C LEU A 199 -11.63 13.40 25.99
N ALA A 200 -12.57 13.59 26.91
CA ALA A 200 -13.66 12.64 27.08
C ALA A 200 -14.63 12.71 25.90
N MET A 201 -14.98 13.91 25.45
CA MET A 201 -15.77 14.11 24.23
C MET A 201 -15.09 13.56 22.99
N LEU A 202 -13.77 13.81 22.84
CA LEU A 202 -12.98 13.26 21.74
C LEU A 202 -13.05 11.73 21.72
N ARG A 203 -12.81 11.08 22.86
CA ARG A 203 -12.81 9.61 22.97
C ARG A 203 -14.17 9.03 22.61
N GLU A 204 -15.24 9.60 23.15
CA GLU A 204 -16.61 9.18 22.85
C GLU A 204 -16.91 9.32 21.35
N ALA A 205 -16.66 10.49 20.77
CA ALA A 205 -16.90 10.76 19.35
C ALA A 205 -16.09 9.83 18.42
N VAL A 206 -14.83 9.57 18.75
CA VAL A 206 -14.00 8.65 17.97
C VAL A 206 -14.52 7.21 18.05
N ILE A 207 -14.96 6.75 19.21
CA ILE A 207 -15.55 5.42 19.37
C ILE A 207 -16.84 5.30 18.56
N GLU A 208 -17.75 6.26 18.70
CA GLU A 208 -19.09 6.19 18.11
C GLU A 208 -19.08 6.48 16.59
N GLU A 209 -18.28 7.45 16.13
CA GLU A 209 -18.32 7.92 14.74
C GLU A 209 -17.23 7.31 13.87
N VAL A 210 -16.08 6.91 14.44
CA VAL A 210 -14.98 6.33 13.66
C VAL A 210 -14.93 4.82 13.84
N ILE A 211 -14.82 4.31 15.09
CA ILE A 211 -14.49 2.91 15.34
C ILE A 211 -15.70 2.00 15.09
N LYS A 212 -16.78 2.19 15.83
CA LYS A 212 -17.95 1.29 15.76
C LYS A 212 -18.52 1.12 14.35
N PRO A 213 -18.69 2.18 13.53
CA PRO A 213 -19.22 2.02 12.18
C PRO A 213 -18.26 1.33 11.20
N THR A 214 -16.97 1.21 11.57
CA THR A 214 -15.96 0.54 10.72
C THR A 214 -15.86 -0.95 11.01
N LEU A 215 -16.25 -1.39 12.21
CA LEU A 215 -16.11 -2.78 12.63
C LEU A 215 -17.24 -3.66 12.08
N PRO A 216 -16.93 -4.85 11.52
CA PRO A 216 -17.94 -5.82 11.13
C PRO A 216 -18.76 -6.30 12.34
N ALA A 217 -20.10 -6.23 12.24
CA ALA A 217 -21.00 -6.50 13.35
C ALA A 217 -20.91 -7.97 13.84
N ASP A 218 -20.64 -8.91 12.96
CA ASP A 218 -20.51 -10.33 13.24
C ASP A 218 -19.22 -10.70 14.02
N LEU A 219 -18.24 -9.80 14.01
CA LEU A 219 -16.97 -9.93 14.74
C LEU A 219 -16.96 -9.19 16.08
N ILE A 220 -18.03 -8.48 16.41
CA ILE A 220 -18.24 -7.85 17.73
C ILE A 220 -18.83 -8.92 18.66
N LYS A 221 -17.96 -9.68 19.31
CA LYS A 221 -18.34 -10.74 20.25
C LYS A 221 -17.76 -10.46 21.63
N GLY A 222 -18.60 -9.97 22.54
CA GLY A 222 -18.17 -9.58 23.88
C GLY A 222 -17.60 -8.15 23.94
N ASP A 223 -16.82 -7.88 24.98
CA ASP A 223 -16.27 -6.54 25.25
C ASP A 223 -15.00 -6.31 24.42
N ILE A 224 -15.05 -5.31 23.57
CA ILE A 224 -13.87 -4.84 22.83
C ILE A 224 -13.16 -3.76 23.64
N LYS A 225 -11.84 -3.87 23.75
CA LYS A 225 -11.04 -2.84 24.39
C LYS A 225 -10.75 -1.70 23.41
N PHE A 226 -11.33 -0.52 23.67
CA PHE A 226 -11.06 0.70 22.92
C PHE A 226 -10.00 1.55 23.61
N LEU A 227 -8.91 1.86 22.91
CA LEU A 227 -7.81 2.71 23.39
C LEU A 227 -7.68 3.94 22.48
N VAL A 228 -8.38 5.01 22.81
CA VAL A 228 -8.38 6.26 22.05
C VAL A 228 -7.50 7.28 22.75
N ASN A 229 -6.46 7.77 22.08
CA ASN A 229 -5.47 8.70 22.63
C ASN A 229 -5.07 8.30 24.06
N PRO A 230 -4.48 7.11 24.27
CA PRO A 230 -4.20 6.59 25.60
C PRO A 230 -3.19 7.44 26.38
N THR A 231 -2.31 8.17 25.68
CA THR A 231 -1.34 9.10 26.30
C THR A 231 -1.95 10.47 26.64
N GLY A 232 -3.21 10.74 26.23
CA GLY A 232 -3.89 12.01 26.44
C GLY A 232 -3.85 12.93 25.22
N ARG A 233 -3.39 14.19 25.40
CA ARG A 233 -3.35 15.18 24.32
C ARG A 233 -2.43 14.78 23.17
N PHE A 234 -2.94 14.99 21.95
CA PHE A 234 -2.18 14.82 20.72
C PHE A 234 -2.43 16.02 19.79
N VAL A 235 -1.95 17.18 20.18
CA VAL A 235 -2.07 18.45 19.44
C VAL A 235 -0.87 18.63 18.50
N ILE A 236 0.34 18.36 19.00
CA ILE A 236 1.56 18.36 18.18
C ILE A 236 1.66 17.01 17.49
N GLY A 237 1.65 17.01 16.16
CA GLY A 237 1.70 15.82 15.33
C GLY A 237 2.14 16.15 13.91
N GLY A 238 2.02 15.18 13.00
CA GLY A 238 2.52 15.32 11.65
C GLY A 238 4.02 15.56 11.60
N PRO A 239 4.54 16.21 10.55
CA PRO A 239 5.98 16.49 10.41
C PRO A 239 6.58 17.33 11.52
N GLN A 240 5.77 18.02 12.33
CA GLN A 240 6.25 18.71 13.54
C GLN A 240 6.53 17.74 14.69
N GLY A 241 5.75 16.68 14.79
CA GLY A 241 5.88 15.69 15.86
C GLY A 241 7.01 14.69 15.60
N ASP A 242 7.20 14.31 14.35
CA ASP A 242 8.21 13.32 13.92
C ASP A 242 8.62 13.57 12.47
N CYS A 243 9.86 13.24 12.14
CA CYS A 243 10.39 13.33 10.79
C CYS A 243 9.81 12.22 9.91
N GLY A 244 9.30 12.59 8.73
CA GLY A 244 8.80 11.66 7.73
C GLY A 244 9.81 11.39 6.63
N LEU A 245 9.85 10.16 6.17
CA LEU A 245 10.68 9.71 5.03
C LEU A 245 9.90 8.75 4.14
N THR A 246 10.12 8.85 2.85
CA THR A 246 9.60 7.89 1.86
C THR A 246 10.06 6.46 2.20
N GLY A 247 9.13 5.51 2.12
CA GLY A 247 9.46 4.08 2.24
C GLY A 247 9.67 3.58 3.67
N ARG A 248 9.19 4.29 4.69
CA ARG A 248 9.26 3.86 6.10
C ARG A 248 7.98 3.21 6.63
N LYS A 249 7.00 2.95 5.77
CA LYS A 249 5.73 2.28 6.13
C LYS A 249 5.43 1.07 5.24
N ILE A 250 6.48 0.33 4.85
CA ILE A 250 6.39 -0.77 3.88
C ILE A 250 5.48 -1.91 4.33
N ILE A 251 5.35 -2.16 5.61
CA ILE A 251 4.46 -3.19 6.15
C ILE A 251 3.01 -2.70 6.18
N VAL A 252 2.78 -1.44 6.50
CA VAL A 252 1.47 -0.77 6.37
C VAL A 252 1.03 -0.74 4.91
N ASP A 253 1.93 -0.49 3.99
CA ASP A 253 1.67 -0.44 2.54
C ASP A 253 1.27 -1.79 1.95
N THR A 254 1.57 -2.89 2.63
CA THR A 254 1.38 -4.26 2.13
C THR A 254 0.36 -5.05 2.97
N TYR A 255 0.80 -5.97 3.81
CA TYR A 255 -0.10 -6.95 4.44
C TYR A 255 -0.13 -6.88 5.97
N GLY A 256 0.41 -5.82 6.59
CA GLY A 256 0.34 -5.62 8.04
C GLY A 256 1.04 -6.70 8.86
N GLY A 257 2.03 -7.37 8.31
CA GLY A 257 2.78 -8.45 8.95
C GLY A 257 2.19 -9.85 8.75
N ALA A 258 1.04 -9.98 8.06
CA ALA A 258 0.43 -11.29 7.76
C ALA A 258 1.22 -12.09 6.70
N ALA A 259 2.06 -11.43 5.91
CA ALA A 259 2.94 -12.04 4.93
C ALA A 259 4.36 -11.47 5.06
N PRO A 260 5.39 -12.21 4.60
CA PRO A 260 6.74 -11.69 4.48
C PRO A 260 6.82 -10.47 3.57
N HIS A 261 7.89 -9.69 3.70
CA HIS A 261 8.20 -8.54 2.86
C HIS A 261 9.63 -8.63 2.34
N GLY A 262 9.85 -8.24 1.08
CA GLY A 262 11.18 -8.25 0.46
C GLY A 262 12.09 -7.10 0.87
N GLY A 263 11.55 -6.05 1.51
CA GLY A 263 12.27 -4.88 1.99
C GLY A 263 12.21 -3.66 1.07
N GLY A 264 11.81 -3.82 -0.19
CA GLY A 264 11.71 -2.72 -1.15
C GLY A 264 10.49 -1.81 -0.91
N ALA A 265 10.71 -0.50 -0.83
CA ALA A 265 9.65 0.49 -0.79
C ALA A 265 9.03 0.72 -2.17
N PHE A 266 7.80 1.24 -2.22
CA PHE A 266 7.05 1.47 -3.46
C PHE A 266 7.08 2.92 -3.90
N SER A 267 6.66 3.84 -3.01
CA SER A 267 6.44 5.24 -3.34
C SER A 267 7.68 5.91 -3.93
N GLY A 268 7.47 6.75 -4.94
CA GLY A 268 8.52 7.45 -5.66
C GLY A 268 9.24 6.66 -6.75
N LYS A 269 8.97 5.35 -6.87
CA LYS A 269 9.61 4.47 -7.86
C LYS A 269 8.71 4.28 -9.09
N ASP A 270 9.25 4.54 -10.29
CA ASP A 270 8.59 4.18 -11.55
C ASP A 270 8.52 2.65 -11.74
N PRO A 271 7.63 2.13 -12.63
CA PRO A 271 7.38 0.70 -12.74
C PRO A 271 8.55 -0.13 -13.32
N SER A 272 9.64 0.48 -13.77
CA SER A 272 10.86 -0.27 -14.12
C SER A 272 11.56 -0.86 -12.88
N LYS A 273 11.27 -0.34 -11.70
CA LYS A 273 11.76 -0.84 -10.42
C LYS A 273 10.90 -2.03 -9.99
N VAL A 274 11.48 -3.22 -10.01
CA VAL A 274 10.80 -4.48 -9.66
C VAL A 274 10.34 -4.53 -8.20
N ASP A 275 10.97 -3.77 -7.30
CA ASP A 275 10.50 -3.59 -5.92
C ASP A 275 9.01 -3.24 -5.88
N ARG A 276 8.55 -2.37 -6.77
CA ARG A 276 7.17 -1.96 -6.89
C ARG A 276 6.39 -2.86 -7.85
N SER A 277 6.81 -2.94 -9.09
CA SER A 277 6.04 -3.62 -10.15
C SER A 277 5.87 -5.11 -9.88
N ALA A 278 6.90 -5.80 -9.42
CA ALA A 278 6.81 -7.23 -9.12
C ALA A 278 6.05 -7.53 -7.81
N ALA A 279 6.05 -6.62 -6.83
CA ALA A 279 5.18 -6.74 -5.67
C ALA A 279 3.69 -6.59 -6.06
N TYR A 280 3.37 -5.67 -6.97
CA TYR A 280 2.03 -5.51 -7.53
C TYR A 280 1.62 -6.75 -8.35
N ALA A 281 2.51 -7.27 -9.19
CA ALA A 281 2.26 -8.52 -9.92
C ALA A 281 2.07 -9.71 -8.98
N GLY A 282 2.85 -9.79 -7.90
CA GLY A 282 2.68 -10.82 -6.87
C GLY A 282 1.31 -10.76 -6.21
N ARG A 283 0.82 -9.55 -5.88
CA ARG A 283 -0.55 -9.36 -5.38
C ARG A 283 -1.59 -9.81 -6.39
N TYR A 284 -1.46 -9.40 -7.65
CA TYR A 284 -2.34 -9.80 -8.73
C TYR A 284 -2.42 -11.32 -8.90
N VAL A 285 -1.28 -12.00 -8.90
CA VAL A 285 -1.21 -13.47 -8.98
C VAL A 285 -1.89 -14.12 -7.78
N ALA A 286 -1.51 -13.75 -6.56
CA ALA A 286 -2.06 -14.33 -5.34
C ALA A 286 -3.58 -14.13 -5.24
N LYS A 287 -4.06 -12.91 -5.60
CA LYS A 287 -5.49 -12.60 -5.58
C LYS A 287 -6.26 -13.45 -6.59
N ASN A 288 -5.75 -13.63 -7.81
CA ASN A 288 -6.39 -14.48 -8.81
C ASN A 288 -6.42 -15.96 -8.41
N ILE A 289 -5.38 -16.49 -7.75
CA ILE A 289 -5.35 -17.86 -7.25
C ILE A 289 -6.46 -18.08 -6.20
N VAL A 290 -6.60 -17.15 -5.25
CA VAL A 290 -7.63 -17.24 -4.20
C VAL A 290 -9.02 -17.02 -4.81
N ALA A 291 -9.20 -16.03 -5.67
CA ALA A 291 -10.45 -15.76 -6.37
C ALA A 291 -10.90 -16.95 -7.24
N ALA A 292 -9.95 -17.67 -7.88
CA ALA A 292 -10.24 -18.90 -8.61
C ALA A 292 -10.69 -20.07 -7.70
N GLY A 293 -10.65 -19.92 -6.38
CA GLY A 293 -10.96 -20.97 -5.42
C GLY A 293 -9.91 -22.08 -5.38
N LEU A 294 -8.72 -21.86 -5.90
CA LEU A 294 -7.63 -22.86 -5.87
C LEU A 294 -7.02 -23.01 -4.48
N ALA A 295 -7.12 -22.00 -3.64
CA ALA A 295 -6.70 -22.03 -2.24
C ALA A 295 -7.45 -20.95 -1.45
N SER A 296 -7.61 -21.10 -0.13
CA SER A 296 -8.20 -20.07 0.73
C SER A 296 -7.19 -18.98 1.13
N ARG A 297 -5.91 -19.23 0.93
CA ARG A 297 -4.83 -18.24 1.04
C ARG A 297 -3.64 -18.65 0.18
N CYS A 298 -2.95 -17.65 -0.35
CA CYS A 298 -1.82 -17.85 -1.24
C CYS A 298 -0.74 -16.81 -0.99
N LEU A 299 0.49 -17.30 -0.81
CA LEU A 299 1.72 -16.51 -0.81
C LEU A 299 2.49 -16.84 -2.08
N ILE A 300 2.93 -15.82 -2.81
CA ILE A 300 3.89 -15.96 -3.88
C ILE A 300 5.16 -15.18 -3.56
N GLN A 301 6.34 -15.76 -3.86
CA GLN A 301 7.60 -15.05 -3.90
C GLN A 301 8.14 -15.07 -5.33
N VAL A 302 8.61 -13.91 -5.80
CA VAL A 302 9.36 -13.77 -7.04
C VAL A 302 10.69 -13.10 -6.75
N SER A 303 11.74 -13.46 -7.49
CA SER A 303 13.07 -12.86 -7.32
C SER A 303 13.73 -12.57 -8.66
N TYR A 304 14.59 -11.56 -8.67
CA TYR A 304 15.28 -11.07 -9.87
C TYR A 304 16.75 -10.87 -9.63
N ALA A 305 17.55 -10.98 -10.70
CA ALA A 305 18.92 -10.51 -10.76
C ALA A 305 19.00 -9.27 -11.65
N ILE A 306 19.86 -8.33 -11.30
CA ILE A 306 20.07 -7.10 -12.08
C ILE A 306 20.42 -7.45 -13.54
N GLY A 307 19.78 -6.76 -14.48
CA GLY A 307 20.02 -6.96 -15.93
C GLY A 307 19.44 -8.25 -16.52
N VAL A 308 18.75 -9.08 -15.74
CA VAL A 308 18.10 -10.32 -16.20
C VAL A 308 16.59 -10.15 -16.25
N ALA A 309 15.97 -10.51 -17.39
CA ALA A 309 14.53 -10.37 -17.58
C ALA A 309 13.73 -11.48 -16.87
N GLN A 310 14.18 -12.72 -16.97
CA GLN A 310 13.48 -13.84 -16.34
C GLN A 310 13.65 -13.81 -14.83
N PRO A 311 12.56 -14.04 -14.04
CA PRO A 311 12.69 -14.26 -12.61
C PRO A 311 13.69 -15.38 -12.30
N THR A 312 14.53 -15.19 -11.30
CA THR A 312 15.47 -16.22 -10.85
C THR A 312 14.76 -17.32 -10.06
N SER A 313 13.63 -17.00 -9.44
CA SER A 313 12.75 -17.98 -8.81
C SER A 313 11.30 -17.49 -8.76
N VAL A 314 10.37 -18.44 -8.76
CA VAL A 314 8.94 -18.26 -8.49
C VAL A 314 8.53 -19.37 -7.53
N MET A 315 8.06 -19.02 -6.35
CA MET A 315 7.59 -19.95 -5.33
C MET A 315 6.16 -19.62 -4.95
N VAL A 316 5.32 -20.65 -4.83
CA VAL A 316 3.93 -20.53 -4.32
C VAL A 316 3.82 -21.37 -3.04
N ASN A 317 3.10 -20.85 -2.05
CA ASN A 317 2.74 -21.56 -0.84
C ASN A 317 1.28 -21.26 -0.48
N THR A 318 0.45 -22.29 -0.50
CA THR A 318 -0.97 -22.20 -0.11
C THR A 318 -1.22 -22.57 1.35
N PHE A 319 -0.16 -22.83 2.13
CA PHE A 319 -0.24 -23.21 3.55
C PHE A 319 -1.12 -24.46 3.79
N GLY A 320 -1.13 -25.37 2.83
CA GLY A 320 -1.95 -26.59 2.90
C GLY A 320 -3.45 -26.38 2.63
N THR A 321 -3.85 -25.20 2.14
CA THR A 321 -5.26 -24.91 1.78
C THR A 321 -5.54 -25.14 0.28
N GLY A 322 -4.54 -25.53 -0.49
CA GLY A 322 -4.65 -25.74 -1.93
C GLY A 322 -5.58 -26.90 -2.31
N ARG A 323 -6.46 -26.68 -3.29
CA ARG A 323 -7.30 -27.73 -3.92
C ARG A 323 -6.48 -28.57 -4.92
N VAL A 324 -5.40 -28.02 -5.40
CA VAL A 324 -4.36 -28.70 -6.17
C VAL A 324 -3.00 -28.43 -5.52
N SER A 325 -1.95 -29.13 -5.93
CA SER A 325 -0.63 -28.98 -5.31
C SER A 325 -0.01 -27.59 -5.59
N ASP A 326 0.81 -27.11 -4.67
CA ASP A 326 1.57 -25.85 -4.86
C ASP A 326 2.45 -25.90 -6.12
N ALA A 327 2.95 -27.10 -6.48
CA ALA A 327 3.70 -27.29 -7.72
C ALA A 327 2.82 -27.07 -8.96
N THR A 328 1.58 -27.59 -8.97
CA THR A 328 0.62 -27.36 -10.04
C THR A 328 0.28 -25.87 -10.16
N ILE A 329 0.02 -25.20 -9.03
CA ILE A 329 -0.27 -23.75 -9.02
C ILE A 329 0.94 -22.96 -9.54
N THR A 330 2.16 -23.33 -9.16
CA THR A 330 3.38 -22.67 -9.65
C THR A 330 3.52 -22.78 -11.18
N GLU A 331 3.16 -23.92 -11.73
CA GLU A 331 3.17 -24.12 -13.20
C GLU A 331 2.09 -23.26 -13.88
N LEU A 332 0.88 -23.21 -13.32
CA LEU A 332 -0.20 -22.32 -13.80
C LEU A 332 0.22 -20.85 -13.76
N VAL A 333 0.91 -20.42 -12.71
CA VAL A 333 1.44 -19.05 -12.63
C VAL A 333 2.38 -18.76 -13.78
N ARG A 334 3.31 -19.67 -14.09
CA ARG A 334 4.26 -19.51 -15.22
C ARG A 334 3.58 -19.46 -16.58
N GLN A 335 2.44 -20.15 -16.74
CA GLN A 335 1.69 -20.20 -17.99
C GLN A 335 0.79 -18.98 -18.21
N HIS A 336 0.20 -18.43 -17.14
CA HIS A 336 -0.83 -17.40 -17.23
C HIS A 336 -0.34 -15.97 -16.94
N PHE A 337 0.86 -15.83 -16.35
CA PHE A 337 1.38 -14.51 -15.95
C PHE A 337 2.81 -14.31 -16.48
N ASP A 338 3.01 -13.21 -17.19
CA ASP A 338 4.36 -12.81 -17.61
C ASP A 338 5.00 -11.98 -16.49
N LEU A 339 5.92 -12.61 -15.75
CA LEU A 339 6.60 -12.00 -14.61
C LEU A 339 7.94 -11.36 -14.99
N ARG A 340 8.25 -11.21 -16.28
CA ARG A 340 9.37 -10.37 -16.72
C ARG A 340 9.05 -8.90 -16.46
N PRO A 341 10.02 -8.02 -16.15
CA PRO A 341 9.76 -6.62 -15.82
C PRO A 341 8.85 -5.91 -16.84
N LYS A 342 9.14 -6.02 -18.13
CA LYS A 342 8.32 -5.42 -19.19
C LYS A 342 6.96 -6.11 -19.34
N GLY A 343 6.89 -7.42 -19.15
CA GLY A 343 5.66 -8.19 -19.13
C GLY A 343 4.70 -7.72 -18.04
N ILE A 344 5.21 -7.50 -16.84
CA ILE A 344 4.44 -6.94 -15.72
C ILE A 344 3.89 -5.55 -16.06
N ILE A 345 4.73 -4.66 -16.57
CA ILE A 345 4.34 -3.30 -16.95
C ILE A 345 3.19 -3.33 -17.98
N GLN A 346 3.26 -4.21 -18.97
CA GLN A 346 2.23 -4.37 -19.99
C GLN A 346 0.95 -5.03 -19.42
N MET A 347 1.11 -6.10 -18.66
CA MET A 347 0.00 -6.86 -18.08
C MET A 347 -0.86 -6.02 -17.14
N LEU A 348 -0.21 -5.16 -16.35
CA LEU A 348 -0.88 -4.31 -15.36
C LEU A 348 -1.06 -2.86 -15.81
N ASP A 349 -0.66 -2.51 -17.05
CA ASP A 349 -0.76 -1.15 -17.62
C ASP A 349 -0.22 -0.07 -16.67
N LEU A 350 1.03 -0.25 -16.24
CA LEU A 350 1.64 0.55 -15.17
C LEU A 350 2.23 1.90 -15.63
N LEU A 351 2.27 2.19 -16.95
CA LEU A 351 2.82 3.46 -17.47
C LEU A 351 1.79 4.60 -17.42
N ARG A 352 1.03 4.68 -16.33
CA ARG A 352 -0.02 5.68 -16.11
C ARG A 352 0.18 6.41 -14.79
N PRO A 353 -0.30 7.66 -14.64
CA PRO A 353 -0.26 8.40 -13.38
C PRO A 353 -1.35 7.90 -12.42
N VAL A 354 -1.10 6.80 -11.71
CA VAL A 354 -2.06 6.14 -10.80
C VAL A 354 -1.50 5.94 -9.39
N TYR A 355 -0.31 6.45 -9.12
CA TYR A 355 0.47 6.07 -7.94
C TYR A 355 0.18 6.92 -6.70
N GLU A 356 -0.07 8.22 -6.84
CA GLU A 356 -0.37 9.09 -5.70
C GLU A 356 -1.52 8.56 -4.85
N LYS A 357 -2.57 8.05 -5.49
CA LYS A 357 -3.72 7.44 -4.80
C LYS A 357 -3.33 6.21 -3.96
N SER A 358 -2.34 5.43 -4.41
CA SER A 358 -1.92 4.21 -3.71
C SER A 358 -1.07 4.50 -2.46
N ALA A 359 -0.52 5.70 -2.33
CA ALA A 359 0.46 6.05 -1.31
C ALA A 359 -0.10 6.20 0.11
N ALA A 360 -1.40 6.13 0.31
CA ALA A 360 -2.05 6.12 1.62
C ALA A 360 -3.16 5.06 1.66
N TYR A 361 -3.41 4.51 2.85
CA TYR A 361 -4.44 3.48 3.12
C TYR A 361 -4.17 2.11 2.49
N GLY A 362 -2.89 1.78 2.25
CA GLY A 362 -2.42 0.53 1.66
C GLY A 362 -2.42 0.54 0.13
N HIS A 363 -1.47 -0.18 -0.45
CA HIS A 363 -1.39 -0.37 -1.91
C HIS A 363 -2.28 -1.50 -2.41
N PHE A 364 -2.73 -2.38 -1.52
CA PHE A 364 -3.50 -3.58 -1.81
C PHE A 364 -4.85 -3.59 -1.07
N GLY A 365 -5.79 -4.39 -1.58
CA GLY A 365 -7.13 -4.48 -1.04
C GLY A 365 -7.99 -3.25 -1.36
N ARG A 366 -7.84 -2.68 -2.54
CA ARG A 366 -8.49 -1.47 -3.03
C ARG A 366 -9.30 -1.78 -4.29
N GLU A 367 -10.49 -1.21 -4.38
CA GLU A 367 -11.43 -1.46 -5.50
C GLU A 367 -11.47 -0.33 -6.54
N GLU A 368 -10.55 0.63 -6.46
CA GLU A 368 -10.44 1.67 -7.48
C GLU A 368 -10.07 1.05 -8.84
N PRO A 369 -10.81 1.38 -9.92
CA PRO A 369 -10.65 0.71 -11.22
C PRO A 369 -9.28 0.93 -11.86
N GLU A 370 -8.56 1.97 -11.46
CA GLU A 370 -7.20 2.23 -11.91
C GLU A 370 -6.15 1.27 -11.31
N PHE A 371 -6.47 0.56 -10.22
CA PHE A 371 -5.56 -0.40 -9.55
C PHE A 371 -5.68 -1.79 -10.18
N THR A 372 -5.12 -1.94 -11.36
CA THR A 372 -5.20 -3.14 -12.19
C THR A 372 -4.66 -4.40 -11.51
N TRP A 373 -3.76 -4.25 -10.53
CA TRP A 373 -3.23 -5.36 -9.74
C TRP A 373 -4.24 -5.97 -8.75
N GLU A 374 -5.41 -5.36 -8.61
CA GLU A 374 -6.52 -5.88 -7.82
C GLU A 374 -7.57 -6.61 -8.67
N ALA A 375 -7.43 -6.64 -10.00
CA ALA A 375 -8.34 -7.37 -10.89
C ALA A 375 -8.26 -8.88 -10.69
N THR A 376 -9.39 -9.57 -10.90
CA THR A 376 -9.52 -11.03 -10.79
C THR A 376 -9.87 -11.69 -12.12
N ASP A 377 -9.52 -11.04 -13.21
CA ASP A 377 -9.84 -11.42 -14.59
C ASP A 377 -9.19 -12.73 -15.05
N LYS A 378 -8.17 -13.23 -14.34
CA LYS A 378 -7.54 -14.53 -14.60
C LYS A 378 -8.15 -15.69 -13.82
N ALA A 379 -9.03 -15.42 -12.85
CA ALA A 379 -9.52 -16.44 -11.92
C ALA A 379 -10.26 -17.59 -12.64
N LEU A 380 -11.14 -17.29 -13.61
CA LEU A 380 -11.86 -18.32 -14.38
C LEU A 380 -10.89 -19.21 -15.16
N ALA A 381 -9.97 -18.60 -15.90
CA ALA A 381 -8.98 -19.36 -16.70
C ALA A 381 -8.07 -20.23 -15.85
N LEU A 382 -7.72 -19.78 -14.64
CA LEU A 382 -6.93 -20.57 -13.68
C LEU A 382 -7.72 -21.77 -13.15
N ALA A 383 -9.01 -21.60 -12.81
CA ALA A 383 -9.87 -22.70 -12.36
C ALA A 383 -10.05 -23.77 -13.44
N GLU A 384 -10.33 -23.36 -14.68
CA GLU A 384 -10.43 -24.24 -15.85
C GLU A 384 -9.14 -25.02 -16.10
N ALA A 385 -7.99 -24.33 -16.14
CA ALA A 385 -6.68 -24.94 -16.36
C ALA A 385 -6.28 -25.91 -15.22
N ALA A 386 -6.74 -25.67 -14.00
CA ALA A 386 -6.55 -26.56 -12.86
C ALA A 386 -7.51 -27.77 -12.87
N GLY A 387 -8.51 -27.80 -13.75
CA GLY A 387 -9.56 -28.83 -13.77
C GLY A 387 -10.47 -28.79 -12.54
N THR A 388 -10.66 -27.59 -11.95
CA THR A 388 -11.55 -27.37 -10.80
C THR A 388 -12.80 -26.61 -11.24
N GLU A 389 -13.93 -26.86 -10.55
CA GLU A 389 -15.13 -26.05 -10.78
C GLU A 389 -14.87 -24.61 -10.29
N PRO A 390 -15.23 -23.58 -11.11
CA PRO A 390 -15.16 -22.19 -10.68
C PRO A 390 -15.99 -21.95 -9.42
N VAL A 391 -15.56 -21.05 -8.58
CA VAL A 391 -16.40 -20.57 -7.46
C VAL A 391 -17.64 -19.89 -8.03
N ALA A 392 -18.82 -20.16 -7.48
CA ALA A 392 -20.11 -19.69 -8.02
C ALA A 392 -20.18 -18.18 -8.27
N ALA A 393 -19.42 -17.37 -7.52
CA ALA A 393 -19.31 -15.91 -7.73
C ALA A 393 -18.55 -15.49 -9.01
N LEU A 394 -17.88 -16.43 -9.72
CA LEU A 394 -17.20 -16.15 -11.00
C LEU A 394 -18.04 -16.52 -12.22
N ALA A 395 -19.22 -17.10 -12.00
CA ALA A 395 -20.11 -17.61 -13.06
C ALA A 395 -21.21 -16.61 -13.46
N GLU A 396 -21.30 -15.45 -12.81
CA GLU A 396 -22.16 -14.30 -13.15
C GLU A 396 -21.34 -13.18 -13.81
#